data_36ec69da3d5bc92d32f4ece89d3f2354
#
_entry.id   36ec69da3d5bc92d32f4ece89d3f2354
#
_cell.length_a   1.000
_cell.length_b   1.000
_cell.length_c   1.000
_cell.angle_alpha   90.00
_cell.angle_beta   90.00
_cell.angle_gamma   90.00
#
_symmetry.space_group_name_H-M   'P 1'
#
loop_
_entity.id
_entity.type
_entity.pdbx_description
1 polymer ?
#
loop_
_entity_poly.entity_id
_entity_poly.type
_entity_poly.pdbx_seq_one_letter_code
_entity_poly.pdbx_strand_id
1 'polypeptide(L)'
;MIIDTSICIALRSIYGSYDIREFSIFELVNLKKVTEGLKINISRDKDITLNIKCPLCDKCHDYKYGSLELVNREVIIAGCEELGIPVLFMGKSFKVQERINRYKQINTKILAIIWVKG
;
A
#
# COMPACT_ATOMS: atom_id res chain seq x y z
N MET A 1 12.82 7.95 25.21
CA MET A 1 11.60 7.87 24.37
C MET A 1 11.93 7.06 23.11
N ILE A 2 11.19 6.02 22.88
CA ILE A 2 11.35 5.21 21.66
C ILE A 2 10.42 5.77 20.60
N ILE A 3 11.01 6.23 19.50
CA ILE A 3 10.23 6.69 18.35
C ILE A 3 10.10 5.53 17.40
N ASP A 4 8.87 5.13 17.11
CA ASP A 4 8.61 4.09 16.12
C ASP A 4 8.80 4.68 14.72
N THR A 5 9.87 4.28 14.05
CA THR A 5 10.20 4.70 12.70
C THR A 5 9.85 3.64 11.67
N SER A 6 9.19 2.56 12.10
CA SER A 6 8.84 1.46 11.20
C SER A 6 7.67 1.82 10.30
N ILE A 7 7.81 1.52 9.03
CA ILE A 7 6.76 1.67 8.03
C ILE A 7 6.50 0.31 7.41
N CYS A 8 5.23 -0.09 7.40
CA CYS A 8 4.77 -1.31 6.77
C CYS A 8 4.26 -0.99 5.37
N ILE A 9 4.68 -1.77 4.40
CA ILE A 9 4.22 -1.64 3.02
C ILE A 9 3.63 -2.99 2.61
N ALA A 10 2.36 -2.97 2.19
CA ALA A 10 1.67 -4.15 1.69
C ALA A 10 1.31 -3.92 0.23
N LEU A 11 1.86 -4.75 -0.65
CA LEU A 11 1.65 -4.67 -2.09
C LEU A 11 0.84 -5.87 -2.56
N ARG A 12 -0.24 -5.62 -3.29
CA ARG A 12 -1.12 -6.67 -3.80
C ARG A 12 -0.43 -7.47 -4.89
N SER A 13 -0.56 -8.79 -4.84
CA SER A 13 -0.16 -9.69 -5.91
C SER A 13 -1.31 -9.85 -6.93
N ILE A 14 -1.00 -10.42 -8.08
CA ILE A 14 -1.99 -10.76 -9.10
C ILE A 14 -3.05 -11.74 -8.56
N TYR A 15 -2.71 -12.53 -7.54
CA TYR A 15 -3.61 -13.53 -6.95
C TYR A 15 -4.49 -12.98 -5.84
N GLY A 16 -4.37 -11.69 -5.51
CA GLY A 16 -5.19 -11.05 -4.49
C GLY A 16 -4.64 -11.10 -3.08
N SER A 17 -3.48 -11.71 -2.88
CA SER A 17 -2.77 -11.66 -1.60
C SER A 17 -1.93 -10.38 -1.51
N TYR A 18 -1.54 -10.01 -0.29
CA TYR A 18 -0.67 -8.86 -0.06
C TYR A 18 0.68 -9.31 0.47
N ASP A 19 1.75 -8.88 -0.20
CA ASP A 19 3.11 -9.07 0.28
C ASP A 19 3.43 -7.94 1.26
N ILE A 20 3.60 -8.27 2.53
CA ILE A 20 3.77 -7.31 3.61
C ILE A 20 5.24 -7.27 4.02
N ARG A 21 5.83 -6.08 3.97
CA ARG A 21 7.22 -5.86 4.38
C ARG A 21 7.31 -4.65 5.29
N GLU A 22 8.22 -4.70 6.25
CA GLU A 22 8.48 -3.60 7.16
C GLU A 22 9.86 -3.00 6.90
N PHE A 23 9.92 -1.69 6.94
CA PHE A 23 11.14 -0.92 6.76
C PHE A 23 11.20 0.18 7.82
N SER A 24 12.43 0.58 8.19
CA SER A 24 12.58 1.84 8.90
C SER A 24 12.51 3.00 7.90
N ILE A 25 12.17 4.19 8.39
CA ILE A 25 12.18 5.40 7.57
C ILE A 25 13.56 5.60 6.93
N PHE A 26 14.62 5.32 7.69
CA PHE A 26 16.00 5.48 7.21
C PHE A 26 16.34 4.52 6.07
N GLU A 27 15.83 3.30 6.13
CA GLU A 27 15.99 2.34 5.04
C GLU A 27 15.28 2.81 3.78
N LEU A 28 14.06 3.36 3.91
CA LEU A 28 13.29 3.84 2.76
C LEU A 28 13.94 5.03 2.06
N VAL A 29 14.61 5.92 2.80
CA VAL A 29 15.30 7.06 2.20
C VAL A 29 16.40 6.60 1.26
N ASN A 30 17.09 5.51 1.59
CA ASN A 30 18.21 4.98 0.82
C ASN A 30 17.78 3.92 -0.20
N LEU A 31 16.57 3.39 -0.08
CA LEU A 31 16.08 2.31 -0.92
C LEU A 31 15.26 2.86 -2.09
N LYS A 32 15.78 2.74 -3.31
CA LYS A 32 15.08 3.22 -4.50
C LYS A 32 14.04 2.23 -5.01
N LYS A 33 14.27 0.94 -4.75
CA LYS A 33 13.41 -0.13 -5.24
C LYS A 33 13.06 -1.05 -4.08
N VAL A 34 11.78 -1.14 -3.76
CA VAL A 34 11.29 -2.00 -2.67
C VAL A 34 11.11 -3.43 -3.15
N THR A 35 10.41 -3.59 -4.27
CA THR A 35 10.24 -4.86 -4.97
C THR A 35 10.29 -4.58 -6.48
N GLU A 36 10.16 -5.60 -7.31
CA GLU A 36 10.13 -5.41 -8.74
C GLU A 36 8.97 -4.54 -9.23
N GLY A 37 7.87 -4.54 -8.50
CA GLY A 37 6.68 -3.77 -8.86
C GLY A 37 6.55 -2.42 -8.16
N LEU A 38 7.46 -2.06 -7.27
CA LEU A 38 7.33 -0.84 -6.47
C LEU A 38 8.66 -0.10 -6.35
N LYS A 39 8.67 1.14 -6.81
CA LYS A 39 9.79 2.06 -6.63
C LYS A 39 9.34 3.22 -5.76
N ILE A 40 10.16 3.60 -4.80
CA ILE A 40 9.92 4.74 -3.91
C ILE A 40 11.01 5.76 -4.12
N ASN A 41 10.62 7.01 -4.30
CA ASN A 41 11.55 8.13 -4.37
C ASN A 41 11.13 9.20 -3.38
N ILE A 42 12.08 9.61 -2.53
CA ILE A 42 11.86 10.69 -1.57
C ILE A 42 12.69 11.88 -2.03
N SER A 43 12.01 12.99 -2.35
CA SER A 43 12.66 14.20 -2.83
C SER A 43 13.29 14.99 -1.68
N ARG A 44 14.10 16.00 -2.04
CA ARG A 44 14.68 16.91 -1.04
C ARG A 44 13.61 17.69 -0.28
N ASP A 45 12.48 17.97 -0.91
CA ASP A 45 11.33 18.64 -0.28
C ASP A 45 10.51 17.68 0.59
N LYS A 46 10.99 16.46 0.80
CA LYS A 46 10.34 15.41 1.58
C LYS A 46 9.02 14.93 0.99
N ASP A 47 8.83 15.11 -0.31
CA ASP A 47 7.72 14.49 -1.02
C ASP A 47 8.05 13.04 -1.35
N ILE A 48 7.06 12.17 -1.19
CA ILE A 48 7.20 10.75 -1.47
C ILE A 48 6.48 10.45 -2.77
N THR A 49 7.22 9.91 -3.73
CA THR A 49 6.65 9.47 -5.01
C THR A 49 6.71 7.95 -5.07
N LEU A 50 5.56 7.33 -5.32
CA LEU A 50 5.45 5.89 -5.50
C LEU A 50 5.19 5.60 -6.97
N ASN A 51 5.98 4.71 -7.55
CA ASN A 51 5.74 4.18 -8.89
C ASN A 51 5.44 2.69 -8.76
N ILE A 52 4.20 2.32 -9.10
CA ILE A 52 3.71 0.96 -8.93
C ILE A 52 3.38 0.39 -10.30
N LYS A 53 4.00 -0.75 -10.64
CA LYS A 53 3.52 -1.55 -11.77
C LYS A 53 2.32 -2.35 -11.28
N CYS A 54 1.13 -1.97 -11.75
CA CYS A 54 -0.11 -2.57 -11.28
C CYS A 54 -0.20 -4.03 -11.73
N PRO A 55 -0.38 -4.98 -10.80
CA PRO A 55 -0.54 -6.38 -11.17
C PRO A 55 -1.89 -6.69 -11.83
N LEU A 56 -2.84 -5.76 -11.76
CA LEU A 56 -4.21 -5.97 -12.24
C LEU A 56 -4.39 -5.44 -13.67
N CYS A 57 -3.92 -4.22 -13.96
CA CYS A 57 -4.09 -3.62 -15.27
C CYS A 57 -2.81 -3.57 -16.11
N ASP A 58 -1.70 -4.00 -15.54
CA ASP A 58 -0.35 -4.04 -16.17
C ASP A 58 0.21 -2.68 -16.58
N LYS A 59 -0.39 -1.60 -16.09
CA LYS A 59 0.10 -0.23 -16.29
C LYS A 59 0.84 0.25 -15.06
N CYS A 60 1.68 1.26 -15.23
CA CYS A 60 2.35 1.90 -14.11
C CYS A 60 1.48 3.05 -13.59
N HIS A 61 1.32 3.09 -12.27
CA HIS A 61 0.61 4.16 -11.58
C HIS A 61 1.59 4.95 -10.73
N ASP A 62 1.51 6.27 -10.81
CA ASP A 62 2.35 7.16 -10.00
C ASP A 62 1.48 7.86 -8.97
N TYR A 63 1.96 7.87 -7.72
CA TYR A 63 1.28 8.53 -6.61
C TYR A 63 2.28 9.43 -5.90
N LYS A 64 1.84 10.63 -5.53
CA LYS A 64 2.69 11.58 -4.83
C LYS A 64 2.03 11.97 -3.52
N TYR A 65 2.79 11.88 -2.43
CA TYR A 65 2.34 12.23 -1.09
C TYR A 65 3.35 13.15 -0.43
N GLY A 66 2.87 14.12 0.34
CA GLY A 66 3.74 14.90 1.21
C GLY A 66 4.13 14.08 2.43
N SER A 67 5.28 14.40 3.03
CA SER A 67 5.72 13.72 4.24
C SER A 67 4.74 13.91 5.40
N LEU A 68 4.09 15.08 5.46
CA LEU A 68 3.08 15.35 6.50
C LEU A 68 1.83 14.49 6.32
N GLU A 69 1.48 14.14 5.09
CA GLU A 69 0.36 13.23 4.84
C GLU A 69 0.64 11.85 5.42
N LEU A 70 1.87 11.37 5.28
CA LEU A 70 2.24 10.06 5.83
C LEU A 70 2.21 10.08 7.36
N VAL A 71 2.62 11.18 7.98
CA VAL A 71 2.61 11.32 9.44
C VAL A 71 1.19 11.47 9.97
N ASN A 72 0.36 12.28 9.32
CA ASN A 72 -1.00 12.59 9.78
C ASN A 72 -1.99 11.48 9.46
N ARG A 73 -1.81 10.80 8.34
CA ARG A 73 -2.62 9.63 7.99
C ARG A 73 -1.91 8.38 8.49
N GLU A 74 -2.58 7.61 9.29
CA GLU A 74 -1.99 6.37 9.81
C GLU A 74 -1.76 5.33 8.72
N VAL A 75 -2.57 5.38 7.66
CA VAL A 75 -2.45 4.49 6.51
C VAL A 75 -2.70 5.28 5.23
N ILE A 76 -1.83 5.09 4.25
CA ILE A 76 -2.03 5.57 2.88
C ILE A 76 -2.45 4.37 2.03
N ILE A 77 -3.50 4.56 1.24
CA ILE A 77 -4.03 3.52 0.36
C ILE A 77 -3.93 4.02 -1.08
N ALA A 78 -3.23 3.27 -1.93
CA ALA A 78 -3.14 3.55 -3.35
C ALA A 78 -3.90 2.48 -4.13
N GLY A 79 -4.84 2.89 -4.97
CA GLY A 79 -5.68 1.98 -5.74
C GLY A 79 -5.40 2.03 -7.23
N CYS A 80 -5.82 1.00 -7.95
CA CYS A 80 -5.79 1.02 -9.40
C CYS A 80 -6.87 1.96 -9.92
N GLU A 81 -6.49 2.96 -10.70
CA GLU A 81 -7.44 3.96 -11.22
C GLU A 81 -8.49 3.34 -12.14
N GLU A 82 -8.13 2.28 -12.86
CA GLU A 82 -9.03 1.62 -13.80
C GLU A 82 -10.04 0.70 -13.10
N LEU A 83 -9.60 0.00 -12.05
CA LEU A 83 -10.42 -1.03 -11.41
C LEU A 83 -10.94 -0.64 -10.04
N GLY A 84 -10.40 0.43 -9.44
CA GLY A 84 -10.82 0.89 -8.13
C GLY A 84 -10.44 -0.05 -6.98
N ILE A 85 -9.51 -0.97 -7.21
CA ILE A 85 -9.09 -1.97 -6.22
C ILE A 85 -7.83 -1.48 -5.53
N PRO A 86 -7.74 -1.57 -4.18
CA PRO A 86 -6.52 -1.20 -3.47
C PRO A 86 -5.34 -2.09 -3.88
N VAL A 87 -4.26 -1.46 -4.31
CA VAL A 87 -3.05 -2.17 -4.74
C VAL A 87 -1.96 -2.07 -3.68
N LEU A 88 -1.93 -0.98 -2.94
CA LEU A 88 -0.90 -0.73 -1.94
C LEU A 88 -1.49 -0.12 -0.67
N PHE A 89 -1.04 -0.63 0.47
CA PHE A 89 -1.26 -0.03 1.78
C PHE A 89 0.10 0.32 2.38
N MET A 90 0.24 1.52 2.90
CA MET A 90 1.50 1.96 3.52
C MET A 90 1.20 2.74 4.80
N GLY A 91 1.86 2.39 5.89
CA GLY A 91 1.69 3.06 7.17
C GLY A 91 2.18 2.20 8.32
N LYS A 92 1.59 2.39 9.49
CA LYS A 92 1.93 1.60 10.67
C LYS A 92 1.43 0.15 10.49
N SER A 93 2.24 -0.81 10.92
CA SER A 93 2.00 -2.24 10.68
C SER A 93 0.60 -2.68 11.10
N PHE A 94 0.20 -2.37 12.33
CA PHE A 94 -1.09 -2.82 12.83
C PHE A 94 -2.26 -2.15 12.08
N LYS A 95 -2.11 -0.90 11.66
CA LYS A 95 -3.12 -0.19 10.87
C LYS A 95 -3.24 -0.73 9.46
N VAL A 96 -2.12 -1.06 8.84
CA VAL A 96 -2.09 -1.69 7.52
C VAL A 96 -2.81 -3.04 7.57
N GLN A 97 -2.48 -3.87 8.55
CA GLN A 97 -3.10 -5.19 8.71
C GLN A 97 -4.60 -5.07 9.00
N GLU A 98 -5.00 -4.12 9.83
CA GLU A 98 -6.42 -3.87 10.11
C GLU A 98 -7.18 -3.51 8.83
N ARG A 99 -6.63 -2.64 7.99
CA ARG A 99 -7.26 -2.24 6.73
C ARG A 99 -7.35 -3.39 5.74
N ILE A 100 -6.30 -4.18 5.62
CA ILE A 100 -6.29 -5.36 4.75
C ILE A 100 -7.35 -6.37 5.20
N ASN A 101 -7.42 -6.64 6.49
CA ASN A 101 -8.41 -7.57 7.03
C ASN A 101 -9.84 -7.07 6.80
N ARG A 102 -10.07 -5.78 6.98
CA ARG A 102 -11.38 -5.18 6.72
C ARG A 102 -11.77 -5.32 5.25
N TYR A 103 -10.84 -5.06 4.34
CA TYR A 103 -11.06 -5.23 2.91
C TYR A 103 -11.39 -6.67 2.53
N LYS A 104 -10.65 -7.62 3.09
CA LYS A 104 -10.90 -9.05 2.87
C LYS A 104 -12.28 -9.47 3.38
N GLN A 105 -12.68 -8.98 4.55
CA GLN A 105 -14.00 -9.29 5.11
C GLN A 105 -15.13 -8.76 4.23
N ILE A 106 -15.00 -7.54 3.73
CA ILE A 106 -15.99 -6.96 2.83
C ILE A 106 -16.11 -7.80 1.55
N ASN A 107 -15.01 -8.18 0.95
CA ASN A 107 -15.01 -9.02 -0.25
C ASN A 107 -15.62 -10.39 0.00
N THR A 108 -15.31 -11.00 1.12
CA THR A 108 -15.89 -12.29 1.51
C THR A 108 -17.41 -12.20 1.64
N LYS A 109 -17.91 -11.13 2.27
CA LYS A 109 -19.36 -10.91 2.42
C LYS A 109 -20.03 -10.71 1.06
N ILE A 110 -19.42 -9.96 0.16
CA ILE A 110 -19.95 -9.74 -1.19
C ILE A 110 -20.01 -11.05 -1.96
N LEU A 111 -18.97 -11.85 -1.91
CA LEU A 111 -18.94 -13.17 -2.56
C LEU A 111 -19.98 -14.11 -1.98
N ALA A 112 -20.17 -14.11 -0.67
CA ALA A 112 -21.19 -14.94 -0.01
C ALA A 112 -22.59 -14.56 -0.50
N ILE A 113 -22.88 -13.27 -0.64
CA ILE A 113 -24.16 -12.79 -1.15
C ILE A 113 -24.40 -13.25 -2.59
N ILE A 114 -23.37 -13.17 -3.43
CA ILE A 114 -23.45 -13.61 -4.83
C ILE A 114 -23.72 -15.12 -4.90
N TRP A 115 -23.05 -15.91 -4.09
CA TRP A 115 -23.25 -17.37 -4.06
C TRP A 115 -24.64 -17.76 -3.58
N VAL A 116 -25.20 -17.06 -2.59
CA VAL A 116 -26.53 -17.35 -2.07
C VAL A 116 -27.60 -17.02 -3.10
N LYS A 117 -27.42 -15.99 -3.91
CA LYS A 117 -28.37 -15.59 -4.95
C LYS A 117 -28.23 -16.35 -6.25
N GLY A 118 -27.08 -16.96 -6.43
CA GLY A 118 -26.82 -17.77 -7.60
C GLY A 118 -27.49 -19.12 -7.48
#